data_d90882448d22a4d866d7bc9b422b00ec
#
_entry.id   d90882448d22a4d866d7bc9b422b00ec
#
_cell.length_a   1.000
_cell.length_b   1.000
_cell.length_c   1.000
_cell.angle_alpha   90.00
_cell.angle_beta   90.00
_cell.angle_gamma   90.00
#
_symmetry.space_group_name_H-M   'P 1'
#
loop_
_entity.id
_entity.type
_entity.pdbx_description
1 polymer ?
#
loop_
_entity_poly.entity_id
_entity_poly.type
_entity_poly.pdbx_seq_one_letter_code
_entity_poly.pdbx_strand_id
1 'polypeptide(L)'
;SLIGLAPIFVRFSELSPSWILFYRMSLSIPMLLILNLILNNKHPLKLNSLKSYIFCAIASLAFSLDLAGWHWSIELTTISNATIMVNTAPVYVILFGVIFLNYNFSFKNLLSIIITYTGVIGLIYFSTKTGISSLVGDLISLVAGILYAIYLIIVSRLGNESALKIIFYTTVFCAFYALILGMIESNQS
;
A
#
# COMPACT_ATOMS: atom_id res chain seq x y z
N SER A 1 14.87 -6.77 -9.53
CA SER A 1 14.61 -5.34 -9.25
C SER A 1 14.81 -5.06 -7.77
N LEU A 2 15.28 -3.85 -7.41
CA LEU A 2 15.52 -3.44 -6.01
C LEU A 2 14.26 -3.52 -5.13
N ILE A 3 13.07 -3.41 -5.73
CA ILE A 3 11.78 -3.54 -5.02
C ILE A 3 11.60 -4.94 -4.42
N GLY A 4 12.08 -5.99 -5.11
CA GLY A 4 11.98 -7.37 -4.61
C GLY A 4 12.86 -7.67 -3.39
N LEU A 5 13.83 -6.81 -3.07
CA LEU A 5 14.68 -6.96 -1.88
C LEU A 5 14.04 -6.33 -0.64
N ALA A 6 13.07 -5.42 -0.80
CA ALA A 6 12.45 -4.72 0.33
C ALA A 6 11.89 -5.66 1.41
N PRO A 7 11.13 -6.74 1.10
CA PRO A 7 10.63 -7.67 2.12
C PRO A 7 11.74 -8.38 2.89
N ILE A 8 12.88 -8.65 2.22
CA ILE A 8 14.03 -9.32 2.83
C ILE A 8 14.67 -8.40 3.87
N PHE A 9 14.88 -7.12 3.51
CA PHE A 9 15.43 -6.14 4.45
C PHE A 9 14.50 -5.88 5.65
N VAL A 10 13.19 -5.88 5.43
CA VAL A 10 12.19 -5.77 6.52
C VAL A 10 12.37 -6.91 7.52
N ARG A 11 12.49 -8.15 7.03
CA ARG A 11 12.59 -9.34 7.89
C ARG A 11 13.90 -9.42 8.68
N PHE A 12 14.99 -8.82 8.19
CA PHE A 12 16.29 -8.76 8.87
C PHE A 12 16.46 -7.51 9.75
N SER A 13 15.49 -6.60 9.73
CA SER A 13 15.54 -5.39 10.56
C SER A 13 15.07 -5.71 11.98
N GLU A 14 15.81 -5.23 12.99
CA GLU A 14 15.42 -5.25 14.40
C GLU A 14 14.39 -4.16 14.74
N LEU A 15 14.07 -3.28 13.79
CA LEU A 15 13.10 -2.19 13.95
C LEU A 15 11.68 -2.73 13.73
N SER A 16 10.72 -2.18 14.47
CA SER A 16 9.31 -2.50 14.23
C SER A 16 8.86 -2.04 12.84
N PRO A 17 7.86 -2.73 12.25
CA PRO A 17 7.35 -2.43 10.90
C PRO A 17 7.02 -0.96 10.66
N SER A 18 6.43 -0.30 11.65
CA SER A 18 6.03 1.11 11.53
C SER A 18 7.23 2.06 11.52
N TRP A 19 8.30 1.77 12.27
CA TRP A 19 9.53 2.57 12.21
C TRP A 19 10.25 2.41 10.89
N ILE A 20 10.29 1.21 10.31
CA ILE A 20 10.85 0.98 8.97
C ILE A 20 10.08 1.82 7.95
N LEU A 21 8.75 1.83 8.02
CA LEU A 21 7.90 2.63 7.15
C LEU A 21 8.19 4.13 7.30
N PHE A 22 8.28 4.61 8.56
CA PHE A 22 8.60 6.01 8.85
C PHE A 22 9.92 6.45 8.21
N TYR A 23 11.01 5.70 8.42
CA TYR A 23 12.31 6.05 7.84
C TYR A 23 12.29 6.01 6.32
N ARG A 24 11.65 5.01 5.71
CA ARG A 24 11.52 4.93 4.25
C ARG A 24 10.79 6.13 3.67
N MET A 25 9.66 6.52 4.25
CA MET A 25 8.88 7.67 3.78
C MET A 25 9.62 8.98 4.04
N SER A 26 10.21 9.17 5.22
CA SER A 26 10.97 10.37 5.57
C SER A 26 12.17 10.59 4.66
N LEU A 27 12.93 9.55 4.34
CA LEU A 27 14.06 9.62 3.41
C LEU A 27 13.63 9.87 1.96
N SER A 28 12.40 9.50 1.59
CA SER A 28 11.86 9.77 0.26
C SER A 28 11.50 11.24 0.04
N ILE A 29 11.17 11.99 1.10
CA ILE A 29 10.77 13.40 1.01
C ILE A 29 11.87 14.28 0.39
N PRO A 30 13.13 14.30 0.89
CA PRO A 30 14.19 15.09 0.27
C PRO A 30 14.49 14.66 -1.17
N MET A 31 14.39 13.36 -1.48
CA MET A 31 14.56 12.87 -2.85
C MET A 31 13.47 13.42 -3.79
N LEU A 32 12.23 13.48 -3.35
CA LEU A 32 11.13 14.06 -4.12
C LEU A 32 11.29 15.58 -4.30
N LEU A 33 11.83 16.30 -3.30
CA LEU A 33 12.17 17.72 -3.42
C LEU A 33 13.26 17.95 -4.46
N ILE A 34 14.34 17.15 -4.42
CA ILE A 34 15.44 17.21 -5.40
C ILE A 34 14.88 16.91 -6.81
N LEU A 35 14.05 15.87 -6.94
CA LEU A 35 13.42 15.54 -8.22
C LEU A 35 12.57 16.69 -8.76
N ASN A 36 11.81 17.36 -7.90
CA ASN A 36 11.04 18.54 -8.27
C ASN A 36 11.92 19.69 -8.79
N LEU A 37 13.08 19.89 -8.18
CA LEU A 37 14.06 20.90 -8.63
C LEU A 37 14.68 20.52 -9.98
N ILE A 38 15.07 19.24 -10.15
CA ILE A 38 15.68 18.74 -11.40
C ILE A 38 14.70 18.85 -12.57
N LEU A 39 13.43 18.51 -12.36
CA LEU A 39 12.40 18.59 -13.40
C LEU A 39 12.01 20.04 -13.74
N ASN A 40 12.70 21.02 -13.14
CA ASN A 40 12.48 22.44 -13.40
C ASN A 40 11.00 22.84 -13.26
N ASN A 41 10.28 22.16 -12.39
CA ASN A 41 8.88 22.46 -12.10
C ASN A 41 8.80 23.82 -11.44
N LYS A 42 8.60 24.86 -12.24
CA LYS A 42 8.39 26.26 -11.80
C LYS A 42 7.11 26.41 -10.96
N HIS A 43 6.32 25.35 -10.84
CA HIS A 43 5.12 25.34 -10.04
C HIS A 43 5.43 24.93 -8.60
N PRO A 44 4.97 25.70 -7.60
CA PRO A 44 5.08 25.30 -6.22
C PRO A 44 4.42 23.92 -6.01
N LEU A 45 5.00 23.10 -5.11
CA LEU A 45 4.40 21.81 -4.70
C LEU A 45 3.07 22.01 -3.96
N LYS A 46 2.27 23.00 -4.34
CA LYS A 46 0.98 23.30 -3.73
C LYS A 46 -0.13 22.59 -4.52
N LEU A 47 -1.01 21.91 -3.81
CA LEU A 47 -2.22 21.33 -4.38
C LEU A 47 -3.24 22.43 -4.70
N ASN A 48 -4.09 22.18 -5.68
CA ASN A 48 -5.00 23.20 -6.22
C ASN A 48 -6.18 23.49 -5.29
N SER A 49 -6.53 22.58 -4.37
CA SER A 49 -7.67 22.73 -3.47
C SER A 49 -7.46 22.08 -2.11
N LEU A 50 -8.17 22.55 -1.10
CA LEU A 50 -8.22 21.90 0.22
C LEU A 50 -8.75 20.45 0.11
N LYS A 51 -9.67 20.21 -0.80
CA LYS A 51 -10.19 18.88 -1.08
C LYS A 51 -9.09 17.91 -1.54
N SER A 52 -8.14 18.38 -2.36
CA SER A 52 -6.98 17.56 -2.80
C SER A 52 -6.08 17.18 -1.61
N TYR A 53 -5.85 18.09 -0.66
CA TYR A 53 -5.12 17.79 0.58
C TYR A 53 -5.81 16.73 1.42
N ILE A 54 -7.12 16.84 1.61
CA ILE A 54 -7.93 15.87 2.36
C ILE A 54 -7.87 14.50 1.67
N PHE A 55 -8.00 14.44 0.36
CA PHE A 55 -7.90 13.19 -0.39
C PHE A 55 -6.51 12.56 -0.27
N CYS A 56 -5.44 13.35 -0.36
CA CYS A 56 -4.09 12.87 -0.10
C CYS A 56 -3.94 12.33 1.32
N ALA A 57 -4.48 13.01 2.33
CA ALA A 57 -4.41 12.55 3.72
C ALA A 57 -5.16 11.22 3.93
N ILE A 58 -6.40 11.09 3.43
CA ILE A 58 -7.18 9.85 3.55
C ILE A 58 -6.53 8.72 2.76
N ALA A 59 -6.05 8.99 1.54
CA ALA A 59 -5.33 8.01 0.73
C ALA A 59 -4.08 7.51 1.47
N SER A 60 -3.30 8.44 2.06
CA SER A 60 -2.09 8.10 2.80
C SER A 60 -2.36 7.29 4.06
N LEU A 61 -3.48 7.54 4.74
CA LEU A 61 -3.90 6.72 5.88
C LEU A 61 -4.16 5.27 5.43
N ALA A 62 -4.92 5.07 4.36
CA ALA A 62 -5.17 3.74 3.81
C ALA A 62 -3.87 3.06 3.38
N PHE A 63 -2.95 3.79 2.74
CA PHE A 63 -1.66 3.27 2.31
C PHE A 63 -0.72 2.95 3.49
N SER A 64 -0.72 3.75 4.55
CA SER A 64 0.08 3.47 5.75
C SER A 64 -0.40 2.22 6.47
N LEU A 65 -1.72 2.03 6.58
CA LEU A 65 -2.32 0.84 7.17
C LEU A 65 -2.08 -0.42 6.32
N ASP A 66 -2.13 -0.28 4.98
CA ASP A 66 -1.74 -1.33 4.05
C ASP A 66 -0.30 -1.77 4.29
N LEU A 67 0.65 -0.84 4.25
CA LEU A 67 2.06 -1.15 4.43
C LEU A 67 2.36 -1.73 5.82
N ALA A 68 1.77 -1.20 6.88
CA ALA A 68 1.90 -1.76 8.23
C ALA A 68 1.32 -3.18 8.29
N GLY A 69 0.12 -3.39 7.77
CA GLY A 69 -0.52 -4.71 7.69
C GLY A 69 0.31 -5.72 6.89
N TRP A 70 0.87 -5.30 5.75
CA TRP A 70 1.76 -6.14 4.96
C TRP A 70 3.04 -6.52 5.74
N HIS A 71 3.66 -5.57 6.46
CA HIS A 71 4.82 -5.87 7.30
C HIS A 71 4.49 -6.84 8.42
N TRP A 72 3.40 -6.64 9.16
CA TRP A 72 2.97 -7.58 10.21
C TRP A 72 2.63 -8.96 9.64
N SER A 73 2.06 -9.01 8.43
CA SER A 73 1.76 -10.29 7.80
C SER A 73 3.01 -11.08 7.46
N ILE A 74 4.12 -10.43 7.07
CA ILE A 74 5.40 -11.09 6.78
C ILE A 74 5.97 -11.80 8.03
N GLU A 75 5.68 -11.32 9.23
CA GLU A 75 6.08 -11.98 10.47
C GLU A 75 5.26 -13.24 10.77
N LEU A 76 4.01 -13.28 10.31
CA LEU A 76 3.04 -14.34 10.60
C LEU A 76 2.90 -15.37 9.47
N THR A 77 3.22 -15.03 8.24
CA THR A 77 3.13 -15.91 7.06
C THR A 77 4.40 -15.85 6.22
N THR A 78 4.39 -16.54 5.06
CA THR A 78 5.53 -16.44 4.15
C THR A 78 5.54 -15.12 3.41
N ILE A 79 6.73 -14.59 3.09
CA ILE A 79 6.90 -13.37 2.28
C ILE A 79 6.12 -13.49 0.96
N SER A 80 6.14 -14.69 0.35
CA SER A 80 5.44 -14.96 -0.92
C SER A 80 3.93 -14.82 -0.76
N ASN A 81 3.34 -15.43 0.29
CA ASN A 81 1.91 -15.33 0.56
C ASN A 81 1.50 -13.88 0.80
N ALA A 82 2.17 -13.22 1.75
CA ALA A 82 1.90 -11.83 2.08
C ALA A 82 1.93 -10.93 0.83
N THR A 83 2.97 -11.07 0.01
CA THR A 83 3.14 -10.24 -1.18
C THR A 83 2.11 -10.53 -2.26
N ILE A 84 1.79 -11.81 -2.52
CA ILE A 84 0.79 -12.17 -3.53
C ILE A 84 -0.61 -11.69 -3.10
N MET A 85 -0.95 -11.85 -1.82
CA MET A 85 -2.26 -11.45 -1.31
C MET A 85 -2.48 -9.94 -1.34
N VAL A 86 -1.50 -9.12 -0.97
CA VAL A 86 -1.58 -7.66 -1.14
C VAL A 86 -1.71 -7.29 -2.61
N ASN A 87 -1.00 -7.98 -3.50
CA ASN A 87 -1.09 -7.73 -4.94
C ASN A 87 -2.43 -8.17 -5.58
N THR A 88 -3.39 -8.70 -4.83
CA THR A 88 -4.79 -8.86 -5.28
C THR A 88 -5.56 -7.52 -5.34
N ALA A 89 -4.97 -6.42 -4.89
CA ALA A 89 -5.57 -5.08 -4.91
C ALA A 89 -6.25 -4.68 -6.24
N PRO A 90 -5.73 -5.00 -7.44
CA PRO A 90 -6.42 -4.69 -8.69
C PRO A 90 -7.83 -5.32 -8.79
N VAL A 91 -8.05 -6.49 -8.18
CA VAL A 91 -9.38 -7.12 -8.13
C VAL A 91 -10.35 -6.27 -7.32
N TYR A 92 -9.91 -5.77 -6.15
CA TYR A 92 -10.74 -4.88 -5.32
C TYR A 92 -10.98 -3.54 -6.02
N VAL A 93 -10.00 -3.01 -6.77
CA VAL A 93 -10.18 -1.80 -7.59
C VAL A 93 -11.28 -2.01 -8.64
N ILE A 94 -11.33 -3.18 -9.30
CA ILE A 94 -12.40 -3.52 -10.24
C ILE A 94 -13.75 -3.57 -9.52
N LEU A 95 -13.84 -4.30 -8.39
CA LEU A 95 -15.07 -4.47 -7.63
C LEU A 95 -15.60 -3.12 -7.12
N PHE A 96 -14.76 -2.31 -6.48
CA PHE A 96 -15.15 -0.98 -6.01
C PHE A 96 -15.43 -0.02 -7.16
N GLY A 97 -14.70 -0.15 -8.28
CA GLY A 97 -14.94 0.62 -9.50
C GLY A 97 -16.34 0.38 -10.06
N VAL A 98 -16.79 -0.87 -10.09
CA VAL A 98 -18.16 -1.22 -10.52
C VAL A 98 -19.19 -0.70 -9.52
N ILE A 99 -18.97 -0.90 -8.22
CA ILE A 99 -19.97 -0.58 -7.18
C ILE A 99 -20.10 0.94 -6.97
N PHE A 100 -18.99 1.66 -6.91
CA PHE A 100 -18.96 3.07 -6.49
C PHE A 100 -18.66 4.07 -7.61
N LEU A 101 -18.12 3.61 -8.75
CA LEU A 101 -17.66 4.47 -9.84
C LEU A 101 -18.41 4.24 -11.15
N ASN A 102 -19.42 3.35 -11.15
CA ASN A 102 -20.20 2.95 -12.33
C ASN A 102 -19.32 2.46 -13.51
N TYR A 103 -18.22 1.75 -13.21
CA TYR A 103 -17.41 1.14 -14.25
C TYR A 103 -18.17 -0.03 -14.90
N ASN A 104 -18.05 -0.15 -16.20
CA ASN A 104 -18.63 -1.27 -16.92
C ASN A 104 -17.89 -2.57 -16.58
N PHE A 105 -18.62 -3.53 -16.00
CA PHE A 105 -18.09 -4.85 -15.72
C PHE A 105 -17.99 -5.67 -16.99
N SER A 106 -16.79 -6.08 -17.37
CA SER A 106 -16.55 -6.87 -18.58
C SER A 106 -16.27 -8.33 -18.26
N PHE A 107 -16.47 -9.22 -19.24
CA PHE A 107 -16.09 -10.63 -19.10
C PHE A 107 -14.60 -10.82 -18.78
N LYS A 108 -13.72 -9.94 -19.29
CA LYS A 108 -12.30 -9.95 -18.96
C LYS A 108 -12.05 -9.68 -17.48
N ASN A 109 -12.83 -8.79 -16.86
CA ASN A 109 -12.76 -8.51 -15.43
C ASN A 109 -13.15 -9.75 -14.62
N LEU A 110 -14.22 -10.44 -15.00
CA LEU A 110 -14.66 -11.67 -14.37
C LEU A 110 -13.56 -12.74 -14.43
N LEU A 111 -12.99 -12.96 -15.61
CA LEU A 111 -11.92 -13.94 -15.80
C LEU A 111 -10.68 -13.61 -14.93
N SER A 112 -10.29 -12.33 -14.87
CA SER A 112 -9.19 -11.88 -14.02
C SER A 112 -9.43 -12.16 -12.54
N ILE A 113 -10.66 -11.93 -12.05
CA ILE A 113 -11.06 -12.22 -10.67
C ILE A 113 -10.95 -13.72 -10.40
N ILE A 114 -11.52 -14.57 -11.26
CA ILE A 114 -11.50 -16.02 -11.12
C ILE A 114 -10.06 -16.54 -11.06
N ILE A 115 -9.21 -16.13 -12.00
CA ILE A 115 -7.80 -16.55 -12.05
C ILE A 115 -7.07 -16.14 -10.76
N THR A 116 -7.24 -14.88 -10.33
CA THR A 116 -6.58 -14.35 -9.14
C THR A 116 -6.99 -15.14 -7.89
N TYR A 117 -8.28 -15.33 -7.65
CA TYR A 117 -8.74 -16.05 -6.45
C TYR A 117 -8.44 -17.54 -6.49
N THR A 118 -8.44 -18.17 -7.66
CA THR A 118 -7.99 -19.56 -7.80
C THR A 118 -6.53 -19.68 -7.38
N GLY A 119 -5.67 -18.74 -7.80
CA GLY A 119 -4.27 -18.68 -7.37
C GLY A 119 -4.11 -18.49 -5.87
N VAL A 120 -4.85 -17.55 -5.28
CA VAL A 120 -4.83 -17.25 -3.84
C VAL A 120 -5.29 -18.46 -3.02
N ILE A 121 -6.40 -19.09 -3.39
CA ILE A 121 -6.93 -20.29 -2.71
C ILE A 121 -5.93 -21.45 -2.79
N GLY A 122 -5.36 -21.68 -3.97
CA GLY A 122 -4.31 -22.67 -4.15
C GLY A 122 -3.11 -22.42 -3.24
N LEU A 123 -2.67 -21.17 -3.14
CA LEU A 123 -1.52 -20.77 -2.34
C LEU A 123 -1.80 -20.97 -0.83
N ILE A 124 -2.97 -20.57 -0.33
CA ILE A 124 -3.39 -20.80 1.05
C ILE A 124 -3.41 -22.31 1.34
N TYR A 125 -4.04 -23.09 0.46
CA TYR A 125 -4.17 -24.53 0.65
C TYR A 125 -2.82 -25.26 0.74
N PHE A 126 -1.88 -24.94 -0.16
CA PHE A 126 -0.55 -25.56 -0.13
C PHE A 126 0.28 -25.09 1.06
N SER A 127 0.20 -23.82 1.40
CA SER A 127 1.00 -23.21 2.43
C SER A 127 0.56 -23.62 3.85
N THR A 128 -0.74 -23.80 4.08
CA THR A 128 -1.26 -24.37 5.34
C THR A 128 -0.90 -25.85 5.53
N LYS A 129 -0.85 -26.64 4.47
CA LYS A 129 -0.42 -28.04 4.54
C LYS A 129 1.05 -28.21 4.92
N THR A 130 1.90 -27.28 4.54
CA THR A 130 3.33 -27.29 4.87
C THR A 130 3.63 -26.77 6.27
N GLY A 131 2.65 -26.23 6.98
CA GLY A 131 2.82 -25.66 8.34
C GLY A 131 3.69 -24.40 8.39
N ILE A 132 4.02 -23.80 7.24
CA ILE A 132 4.96 -22.68 7.13
C ILE A 132 4.22 -21.31 7.23
N SER A 133 2.89 -21.29 7.02
CA SER A 133 2.10 -20.06 7.01
C SER A 133 0.98 -20.08 8.03
N SER A 134 0.65 -18.89 8.53
CA SER A 134 -0.50 -18.65 9.39
C SER A 134 -1.67 -18.09 8.58
N LEU A 135 -2.84 -18.68 8.74
CA LEU A 135 -4.10 -18.15 8.16
C LEU A 135 -4.35 -16.68 8.60
N VAL A 136 -3.96 -16.33 9.82
CA VAL A 136 -4.09 -14.95 10.33
C VAL A 136 -3.21 -13.99 9.53
N GLY A 137 -1.95 -14.33 9.27
CA GLY A 137 -1.06 -13.53 8.44
C GLY A 137 -1.59 -13.37 7.00
N ASP A 138 -2.13 -14.45 6.43
CA ASP A 138 -2.73 -14.43 5.10
C ASP A 138 -3.96 -13.51 5.05
N LEU A 139 -4.83 -13.54 6.05
CA LEU A 139 -6.00 -12.65 6.14
C LEU A 139 -5.60 -11.18 6.32
N ILE A 140 -4.58 -10.90 7.14
CA ILE A 140 -4.04 -9.54 7.31
C ILE A 140 -3.56 -9.00 5.95
N SER A 141 -2.85 -9.82 5.16
CA SER A 141 -2.38 -9.43 3.83
C SER A 141 -3.53 -9.15 2.84
N LEU A 142 -4.63 -9.90 2.91
CA LEU A 142 -5.81 -9.64 2.08
C LEU A 142 -6.46 -8.31 2.46
N VAL A 143 -6.57 -8.01 3.76
CA VAL A 143 -7.08 -6.72 4.25
C VAL A 143 -6.17 -5.57 3.80
N ALA A 144 -4.85 -5.77 3.87
CA ALA A 144 -3.87 -4.82 3.34
C ALA A 144 -4.11 -4.55 1.84
N GLY A 145 -4.34 -5.59 1.04
CA GLY A 145 -4.70 -5.43 -0.38
C GLY A 145 -5.98 -4.62 -0.63
N ILE A 146 -6.99 -4.74 0.24
CA ILE A 146 -8.20 -3.90 0.19
C ILE A 146 -7.86 -2.44 0.48
N LEU A 147 -7.04 -2.18 1.50
CA LEU A 147 -6.59 -0.82 1.86
C LEU A 147 -5.78 -0.19 0.73
N TYR A 148 -4.92 -0.97 0.08
CA TYR A 148 -4.20 -0.52 -1.10
C TYR A 148 -5.13 -0.18 -2.28
N ALA A 149 -6.19 -0.97 -2.51
CA ALA A 149 -7.19 -0.65 -3.51
C ALA A 149 -7.93 0.67 -3.19
N ILE A 150 -8.28 0.90 -1.92
CA ILE A 150 -8.89 2.16 -1.47
C ILE A 150 -7.95 3.34 -1.76
N TYR A 151 -6.66 3.21 -1.43
CA TYR A 151 -5.65 4.21 -1.78
C TYR A 151 -5.66 4.52 -3.28
N LEU A 152 -5.59 3.51 -4.14
CA LEU A 152 -5.57 3.68 -5.60
C LEU A 152 -6.82 4.39 -6.12
N ILE A 153 -8.00 4.06 -5.59
CA ILE A 153 -9.26 4.68 -5.98
C ILE A 153 -9.30 6.15 -5.55
N ILE A 154 -8.85 6.48 -4.34
CA ILE A 154 -8.83 7.87 -3.88
C ILE A 154 -7.83 8.68 -4.71
N VAL A 155 -6.64 8.15 -4.97
CA VAL A 155 -5.63 8.80 -5.82
C VAL A 155 -6.14 9.03 -7.23
N SER A 156 -6.90 8.10 -7.81
CA SER A 156 -7.50 8.26 -9.14
C SER A 156 -8.45 9.46 -9.25
N ARG A 157 -9.03 9.90 -8.12
CA ARG A 157 -9.88 11.11 -8.06
C ARG A 157 -9.09 12.41 -8.06
N LEU A 158 -7.77 12.36 -7.94
CA LEU A 158 -6.86 13.50 -7.96
C LEU A 158 -6.31 13.78 -9.37
N GLY A 159 -6.97 13.31 -10.43
CA GLY A 159 -6.48 13.41 -11.82
C GLY A 159 -6.19 14.83 -12.34
N ASN A 160 -6.68 15.88 -11.64
CA ASN A 160 -6.39 17.27 -11.95
C ASN A 160 -5.09 17.80 -11.29
N GLU A 161 -4.44 17.00 -10.47
CA GLU A 161 -3.18 17.32 -9.81
C GLU A 161 -2.02 16.62 -10.54
N SER A 162 -0.82 17.21 -10.49
CA SER A 162 0.34 16.51 -11.05
C SER A 162 0.74 15.31 -10.18
N ALA A 163 1.17 14.23 -10.81
CA ALA A 163 1.59 13.01 -10.11
C ALA A 163 2.65 13.29 -9.04
N LEU A 164 3.60 14.20 -9.31
CA LEU A 164 4.65 14.57 -8.36
C LEU A 164 4.08 15.19 -7.08
N LYS A 165 3.07 16.08 -7.19
CA LYS A 165 2.40 16.68 -6.04
C LYS A 165 1.67 15.63 -5.22
N ILE A 166 0.94 14.73 -5.88
CA ILE A 166 0.21 13.65 -5.21
C ILE A 166 1.20 12.77 -4.44
N ILE A 167 2.27 12.30 -5.10
CA ILE A 167 3.29 11.45 -4.48
C ILE A 167 3.95 12.17 -3.31
N PHE A 168 4.29 13.45 -3.46
CA PHE A 168 4.92 14.22 -2.39
C PHE A 168 4.03 14.30 -1.15
N TYR A 169 2.77 14.73 -1.30
CA TYR A 169 1.86 14.86 -0.14
C TYR A 169 1.46 13.51 0.44
N THR A 170 1.25 12.50 -0.39
CA THR A 170 0.97 11.15 0.14
C THR A 170 2.17 10.60 0.90
N THR A 171 3.40 10.86 0.48
CA THR A 171 4.60 10.46 1.21
C THR A 171 4.72 11.20 2.55
N VAL A 172 4.47 12.52 2.58
CA VAL A 172 4.52 13.32 3.81
C VAL A 172 3.48 12.85 4.83
N PHE A 173 2.22 12.68 4.41
CA PHE A 173 1.18 12.19 5.31
C PHE A 173 1.43 10.74 5.73
N CYS A 174 1.95 9.89 4.84
CA CYS A 174 2.31 8.52 5.18
C CYS A 174 3.43 8.47 6.24
N ALA A 175 4.45 9.32 6.12
CA ALA A 175 5.50 9.46 7.14
C ALA A 175 4.91 9.89 8.49
N PHE A 176 3.97 10.84 8.49
CA PHE A 176 3.28 11.28 9.70
C PHE A 176 2.47 10.15 10.37
N TYR A 177 1.69 9.40 9.60
CA TYR A 177 0.92 8.25 10.14
C TYR A 177 1.83 7.12 10.61
N ALA A 178 2.91 6.84 9.89
CA ALA A 178 3.90 5.84 10.29
C ALA A 178 4.60 6.22 11.62
N LEU A 179 4.88 7.50 11.83
CA LEU A 179 5.41 8.00 13.11
C LEU A 179 4.44 7.71 14.27
N ILE A 180 3.15 8.00 14.08
CA ILE A 180 2.12 7.74 15.09
C ILE A 180 2.05 6.24 15.39
N LEU A 181 2.00 5.38 14.36
CA LEU A 181 1.97 3.93 14.52
C LEU A 181 3.22 3.42 15.24
N GLY A 182 4.41 3.91 14.87
CA GLY A 182 5.66 3.54 15.51
C GLY A 182 5.72 3.92 17.00
N MET A 183 5.17 5.08 17.38
CA MET A 183 5.05 5.48 18.78
C MET A 183 4.10 4.60 19.57
N ILE A 184 3.02 4.13 18.96
CA ILE A 184 2.07 3.21 19.58
C ILE A 184 2.73 1.84 19.79
N GLU A 185 3.42 1.31 18.79
CA GLU A 185 4.14 0.03 18.88
C GLU A 185 5.23 0.07 19.96
N SER A 186 6.02 1.14 20.04
CA SER A 186 7.10 1.26 21.03
C SER A 186 6.60 1.40 22.48
N ASN A 187 5.35 1.78 22.71
CA ASN A 187 4.73 1.81 24.03
C ASN A 187 4.16 0.44 24.47
N GLN A 188 4.11 -0.54 23.57
CA GLN A 188 3.58 -1.89 23.86
C GLN A 188 4.67 -2.95 24.00
N SER A 189 5.91 -2.61 23.64
CA SER A 189 7.11 -3.43 23.82
C SER A 189 7.82 -3.09 25.12
#